data_a57274c1654a1fa7f8de9b20204a6285
#
_entry.id   a57274c1654a1fa7f8de9b20204a6285
#
_cell.length_a   1.000
_cell.length_b   1.000
_cell.length_c   1.000
_cell.angle_alpha   90.00
_cell.angle_beta   90.00
_cell.angle_gamma   90.00
#
_symmetry.space_group_name_H-M   'P 1'
#
loop_
_entity.id
_entity.type
_entity.pdbx_description
1 polymer ?
#
loop_
_entity_poly.entity_id
_entity_poly.type
_entity_poly.pdbx_seq_one_letter_code
_entity_poly.pdbx_strand_id
1 'polypeptide(L)'
;TLIDGGRAYRCYCTPEELEQRRQEALARGEAPGYDGRCRTLTQAERSAFEAEGRPWALRFLMPERDYVVEDLLKGEVHFAAGSLRDFVILRSDGSPTYLLAAGADDMLMGMTHIIRGEDLLASTPRQMALMEALGATTFPRYAHHPMIVGPDRQPLSKRHGSTSVEAFRERGFLPEA
;
A
#
# COMPACT_ATOMS: atom_id res chain seq x y z
N THR A 1 -1.42 8.84 -19.26
CA THR A 1 -1.89 8.35 -17.92
C THR A 1 -1.33 6.96 -17.62
N LEU A 2 -1.47 6.47 -16.36
CA LEU A 2 -1.06 5.11 -16.00
C LEU A 2 -1.83 4.03 -16.77
N ILE A 3 -3.07 4.30 -17.14
CA ILE A 3 -3.89 3.39 -17.96
C ILE A 3 -3.33 3.29 -19.37
N ASP A 4 -3.09 4.42 -20.04
CA ASP A 4 -2.59 4.46 -21.42
C ASP A 4 -1.20 3.83 -21.53
N GLY A 5 -0.40 3.97 -20.48
CA GLY A 5 0.91 3.32 -20.34
C GLY A 5 0.85 1.84 -19.94
N GLY A 6 -0.34 1.24 -19.82
CA GLY A 6 -0.49 -0.16 -19.42
C GLY A 6 -0.02 -0.47 -17.99
N ARG A 7 0.10 0.56 -17.13
CA ARG A 7 0.57 0.41 -15.75
C ARG A 7 -0.58 0.31 -14.75
N ALA A 8 -1.81 0.52 -15.18
CA ALA A 8 -3.00 0.40 -14.36
C ALA A 8 -4.19 -0.10 -15.19
N TYR A 9 -5.15 -0.71 -14.53
CA TYR A 9 -6.35 -1.25 -15.14
C TYR A 9 -7.58 -1.14 -14.24
N ARG A 10 -8.77 -1.14 -14.84
CA ARG A 10 -10.04 -1.15 -14.12
C ARG A 10 -10.32 -2.53 -13.54
N CYS A 11 -10.62 -2.57 -12.26
CA CYS A 11 -11.01 -3.77 -11.53
C CYS A 11 -12.48 -3.67 -11.15
N TYR A 12 -13.31 -4.59 -11.63
CA TYR A 12 -14.75 -4.62 -11.42
C TYR A 12 -15.18 -5.59 -10.30
N CYS A 13 -14.23 -6.17 -9.55
CA CYS A 13 -14.55 -7.06 -8.44
C CYS A 13 -15.28 -6.31 -7.32
N THR A 14 -16.38 -6.89 -6.82
CA THR A 14 -17.07 -6.38 -5.64
C THR A 14 -16.33 -6.76 -4.35
N PRO A 15 -16.59 -6.07 -3.23
CA PRO A 15 -16.03 -6.45 -1.93
C PRO A 15 -16.32 -7.91 -1.55
N GLU A 16 -17.53 -8.39 -1.84
CA GLU A 16 -17.99 -9.74 -1.55
C GLU A 16 -17.20 -10.77 -2.37
N GLU A 17 -17.01 -10.53 -3.67
CA GLU A 17 -16.20 -11.38 -4.56
C GLU A 17 -14.73 -11.43 -4.09
N LEU A 18 -14.19 -10.31 -3.63
CA LEU A 18 -12.81 -10.26 -3.12
C LEU A 18 -12.69 -11.03 -1.81
N GLU A 19 -13.64 -10.90 -0.90
CA GLU A 19 -13.62 -11.62 0.38
C GLU A 19 -13.80 -13.12 0.18
N GLN A 20 -14.74 -13.55 -0.70
CA GLN A 20 -14.90 -14.96 -1.03
C GLN A 20 -13.58 -15.56 -1.54
N ARG A 21 -12.89 -14.90 -2.47
CA ARG A 21 -11.62 -15.37 -3.01
C ARG A 21 -10.52 -15.41 -1.96
N ARG A 22 -10.54 -14.45 -1.04
CA ARG A 22 -9.62 -14.44 0.10
C ARG A 22 -9.82 -15.69 0.96
N GLN A 23 -11.06 -16.04 1.27
CA GLN A 23 -11.38 -17.24 2.03
C GLN A 23 -11.00 -18.51 1.28
N GLU A 24 -11.25 -18.59 -0.01
CA GLU A 24 -10.86 -19.72 -0.85
C GLU A 24 -9.33 -19.91 -0.89
N ALA A 25 -8.56 -18.82 -1.01
CA ALA A 25 -7.10 -18.86 -0.97
C ALA A 25 -6.59 -19.37 0.39
N LEU A 26 -7.14 -18.85 1.48
CA LEU A 26 -6.81 -19.30 2.83
C LEU A 26 -7.13 -20.81 3.04
N ALA A 27 -8.27 -21.27 2.53
CA ALA A 27 -8.65 -22.69 2.62
C ALA A 27 -7.69 -23.60 1.84
N ARG A 28 -7.02 -23.08 0.78
CA ARG A 28 -5.97 -23.81 0.05
C ARG A 28 -4.57 -23.64 0.66
N GLY A 29 -4.42 -22.90 1.77
CA GLY A 29 -3.13 -22.60 2.38
C GLY A 29 -2.29 -21.59 1.59
N GLU A 30 -2.91 -20.84 0.68
CA GLU A 30 -2.25 -19.80 -0.12
C GLU A 30 -2.24 -18.46 0.63
N ALA A 31 -1.21 -17.64 0.38
CA ALA A 31 -1.17 -16.30 0.92
C ALA A 31 -2.34 -15.45 0.36
N PRO A 32 -3.14 -14.82 1.24
CA PRO A 32 -4.26 -14.00 0.79
C PRO A 32 -3.76 -12.80 -0.02
N GLY A 33 -4.48 -12.49 -1.09
CA GLY A 33 -4.16 -11.35 -1.95
C GLY A 33 -5.05 -11.30 -3.17
N TYR A 34 -4.91 -10.23 -3.94
CA TYR A 34 -5.64 -10.12 -5.19
C TYR A 34 -5.06 -11.09 -6.25
N ASP A 35 -5.93 -11.84 -6.89
CA ASP A 35 -5.58 -12.92 -7.85
C ASP A 35 -5.28 -12.42 -9.28
N GLY A 36 -5.43 -11.13 -9.55
CA GLY A 36 -5.16 -10.55 -10.87
C GLY A 36 -6.28 -10.73 -11.90
N ARG A 37 -7.44 -11.27 -11.54
CA ARG A 37 -8.53 -11.62 -12.49
C ARG A 37 -8.83 -10.52 -13.51
N CYS A 38 -8.92 -9.26 -13.08
CA CYS A 38 -9.28 -8.18 -14.01
C CYS A 38 -8.13 -7.72 -14.91
N ARG A 39 -6.91 -8.26 -14.75
CA ARG A 39 -5.79 -8.00 -15.68
C ARG A 39 -6.10 -8.48 -17.09
N THR A 40 -6.73 -9.66 -17.19
CA THR A 40 -6.89 -10.42 -18.41
C THR A 40 -8.29 -10.34 -19.00
N LEU A 41 -9.15 -9.45 -18.47
CA LEU A 41 -10.47 -9.22 -19.04
C LEU A 41 -10.37 -8.81 -20.50
N THR A 42 -11.14 -9.49 -21.35
CA THR A 42 -11.32 -9.12 -22.74
C THR A 42 -12.08 -7.80 -22.86
N GLN A 43 -11.99 -7.15 -24.02
CA GLN A 43 -12.75 -5.94 -24.27
C GLN A 43 -14.28 -6.19 -24.15
N ALA A 44 -14.75 -7.36 -24.58
CA ALA A 44 -16.16 -7.73 -24.49
C ALA A 44 -16.64 -7.82 -23.03
N GLU A 45 -15.85 -8.46 -22.15
CA GLU A 45 -16.16 -8.56 -20.72
C GLU A 45 -16.15 -7.20 -20.04
N ARG A 46 -15.19 -6.34 -20.38
CA ARG A 46 -15.14 -4.96 -19.86
C ARG A 46 -16.38 -4.18 -20.28
N SER A 47 -16.74 -4.25 -21.56
CA SER A 47 -17.93 -3.57 -22.09
C SER A 47 -19.22 -4.08 -21.45
N ALA A 48 -19.31 -5.39 -21.12
CA ALA A 48 -20.45 -5.94 -20.42
C ALA A 48 -20.59 -5.34 -19.01
N PHE A 49 -19.50 -5.31 -18.23
CA PHE A 49 -19.51 -4.69 -16.89
C PHE A 49 -19.83 -3.19 -16.94
N GLU A 50 -19.34 -2.48 -17.95
CA GLU A 50 -19.66 -1.05 -18.16
C GLU A 50 -21.12 -0.84 -18.52
N ALA A 51 -21.70 -1.71 -19.37
CA ALA A 51 -23.12 -1.66 -19.73
C ALA A 51 -24.04 -1.97 -18.53
N GLU A 52 -23.60 -2.83 -17.61
CA GLU A 52 -24.27 -3.10 -16.34
C GLU A 52 -24.16 -1.94 -15.34
N GLY A 53 -23.35 -0.90 -15.65
CA GLY A 53 -23.07 0.19 -14.72
C GLY A 53 -22.25 -0.26 -13.49
N ARG A 54 -21.52 -1.36 -13.61
CA ARG A 54 -20.77 -1.94 -12.50
C ARG A 54 -19.68 -0.98 -12.04
N PRO A 55 -19.61 -0.64 -10.74
CA PRO A 55 -18.56 0.23 -10.22
C PRO A 55 -17.18 -0.44 -10.37
N TRP A 56 -16.15 0.36 -10.59
CA TRP A 56 -14.80 -0.13 -10.74
C TRP A 56 -13.82 0.67 -9.88
N ALA A 57 -12.77 0.00 -9.44
CA ALA A 57 -11.60 0.62 -8.83
C ALA A 57 -10.42 0.58 -9.80
N LEU A 58 -9.50 1.54 -9.72
CA LEU A 58 -8.27 1.49 -10.50
C LEU A 58 -7.19 0.73 -9.73
N ARG A 59 -6.63 -0.32 -10.34
CA ARG A 59 -5.51 -1.06 -9.78
C ARG A 59 -4.22 -0.76 -10.53
N PHE A 60 -3.15 -0.58 -9.77
CA PHE A 60 -1.80 -0.54 -10.29
C PHE A 60 -1.33 -1.95 -10.61
N LEU A 61 -0.79 -2.14 -11.80
CA LEU A 61 -0.17 -3.38 -12.24
C LEU A 61 1.24 -3.44 -11.65
N MET A 62 1.41 -4.23 -10.60
CA MET A 62 2.71 -4.36 -9.94
C MET A 62 3.69 -5.11 -10.86
N PRO A 63 4.86 -4.52 -11.20
CA PRO A 63 5.87 -5.21 -11.98
C PRO A 63 6.37 -6.46 -11.28
N GLU A 64 6.52 -7.55 -12.04
CA GLU A 64 6.99 -8.84 -11.52
C GLU A 64 8.52 -8.89 -11.52
N ARG A 65 9.11 -8.27 -10.52
CA ARG A 65 10.57 -8.24 -10.29
C ARG A 65 10.87 -8.19 -8.80
N ASP A 66 12.10 -8.45 -8.44
CA ASP A 66 12.59 -8.22 -7.09
C ASP A 66 12.67 -6.73 -6.78
N TYR A 67 12.40 -6.38 -5.52
CA TYR A 67 12.59 -5.05 -4.98
C TYR A 67 13.52 -5.11 -3.77
N VAL A 68 14.49 -4.21 -3.72
CA VAL A 68 15.34 -4.00 -2.56
C VAL A 68 15.07 -2.60 -2.02
N VAL A 69 14.72 -2.52 -0.76
CA VAL A 69 14.57 -1.26 -0.03
C VAL A 69 15.80 -1.10 0.85
N GLU A 70 16.66 -0.13 0.52
CA GLU A 70 17.78 0.27 1.36
C GLU A 70 17.24 1.15 2.50
N ASP A 71 16.95 0.52 3.64
CA ASP A 71 16.39 1.21 4.79
C ASP A 71 17.49 1.66 5.75
N LEU A 72 17.45 2.92 6.19
CA LEU A 72 18.47 3.52 7.05
C LEU A 72 18.58 2.87 8.44
N LEU A 73 17.50 2.22 8.90
CA LEU A 73 17.45 1.58 10.22
C LEU A 73 17.50 0.05 10.13
N LYS A 74 16.93 -0.54 9.08
CA LYS A 74 16.80 -1.99 8.93
C LYS A 74 17.82 -2.59 7.96
N GLY A 75 18.59 -1.75 7.24
CA GLY A 75 19.47 -2.22 6.18
C GLY A 75 18.70 -2.63 4.92
N GLU A 76 19.24 -3.54 4.15
CA GLU A 76 18.61 -4.04 2.94
C GLU A 76 17.42 -4.98 3.26
N VAL A 77 16.25 -4.61 2.77
CA VAL A 77 15.04 -5.43 2.88
C VAL A 77 14.60 -5.88 1.48
N HIS A 78 14.60 -7.20 1.28
CA HIS A 78 14.32 -7.82 0.00
C HIS A 78 12.87 -8.27 -0.13
N PHE A 79 12.26 -7.98 -1.27
CA PHE A 79 10.92 -8.43 -1.66
C PHE A 79 11.03 -9.18 -2.98
N ALA A 80 10.82 -10.49 -2.94
CA ALA A 80 10.93 -11.35 -4.12
C ALA A 80 9.87 -11.02 -5.18
N ALA A 81 10.20 -11.27 -6.44
CA ALA A 81 9.26 -11.18 -7.56
C ALA A 81 7.98 -11.96 -7.26
N GLY A 82 6.83 -11.41 -7.61
CA GLY A 82 5.52 -12.02 -7.36
C GLY A 82 5.02 -12.01 -5.91
N SER A 83 5.86 -11.61 -4.92
CA SER A 83 5.41 -11.47 -3.51
C SER A 83 4.48 -10.28 -3.32
N LEU A 84 4.58 -9.27 -4.17
CA LEU A 84 3.77 -8.06 -4.14
C LEU A 84 2.65 -8.15 -5.18
N ARG A 85 1.41 -8.09 -4.72
CA ARG A 85 0.23 -8.16 -5.58
C ARG A 85 -0.19 -6.78 -6.07
N ASP A 86 -0.97 -6.75 -7.17
CA ASP A 86 -1.63 -5.52 -7.64
C ASP A 86 -2.49 -4.91 -6.55
N PHE A 87 -2.47 -3.59 -6.48
CA PHE A 87 -3.16 -2.86 -5.42
C PHE A 87 -4.01 -1.72 -5.98
N VAL A 88 -5.07 -1.39 -5.26
CA VAL A 88 -5.97 -0.28 -5.63
C VAL A 88 -5.25 1.05 -5.42
N ILE A 89 -5.28 1.90 -6.43
CA ILE A 89 -4.78 3.28 -6.38
C ILE A 89 -5.91 4.31 -6.35
N LEU A 90 -7.05 4.04 -7.02
CA LEU A 90 -8.28 4.83 -6.88
C LEU A 90 -9.42 3.89 -6.49
N ARG A 91 -10.23 4.28 -5.54
CA ARG A 91 -11.45 3.59 -5.15
C ARG A 91 -12.55 3.84 -6.18
N SER A 92 -13.64 3.08 -6.08
CA SER A 92 -14.79 3.21 -6.98
C SER A 92 -15.52 4.56 -6.84
N ASP A 93 -15.35 5.26 -5.73
CA ASP A 93 -15.85 6.63 -5.52
C ASP A 93 -14.92 7.71 -6.10
N GLY A 94 -13.82 7.31 -6.75
CA GLY A 94 -12.80 8.21 -7.30
C GLY A 94 -11.78 8.72 -6.29
N SER A 95 -11.89 8.37 -5.01
CA SER A 95 -10.92 8.80 -4.00
C SER A 95 -9.60 8.02 -4.13
N PRO A 96 -8.43 8.69 -3.99
CA PRO A 96 -7.15 8.01 -4.01
C PRO A 96 -6.94 7.17 -2.75
N THR A 97 -6.19 6.09 -2.89
CA THR A 97 -5.69 5.36 -1.73
C THR A 97 -4.45 6.05 -1.16
N TYR A 98 -4.12 5.70 0.09
CA TYR A 98 -2.89 6.17 0.72
C TYR A 98 -1.65 5.94 -0.16
N LEU A 99 -1.54 4.77 -0.80
CA LEU A 99 -0.37 4.45 -1.63
C LEU A 99 -0.20 5.40 -2.81
N LEU A 100 -1.29 5.81 -3.46
CA LEU A 100 -1.24 6.80 -4.55
C LEU A 100 -0.98 8.20 -4.00
N ALA A 101 -1.76 8.63 -3.01
CA ALA A 101 -1.66 9.99 -2.49
C ALA A 101 -0.28 10.25 -1.91
N ALA A 102 0.19 9.43 -0.96
CA ALA A 102 1.50 9.61 -0.34
C ALA A 102 2.64 9.50 -1.37
N GLY A 103 2.61 8.48 -2.25
CA GLY A 103 3.67 8.33 -3.26
C GLY A 103 3.75 9.50 -4.25
N ALA A 104 2.60 10.02 -4.70
CA ALA A 104 2.55 11.17 -5.60
C ALA A 104 2.98 12.46 -4.89
N ASP A 105 2.51 12.69 -3.67
CA ASP A 105 2.87 13.87 -2.88
C ASP A 105 4.37 13.89 -2.54
N ASP A 106 4.92 12.77 -2.08
CA ASP A 106 6.35 12.63 -1.78
C ASP A 106 7.22 12.93 -3.01
N MET A 107 6.80 12.46 -4.18
CA MET A 107 7.50 12.74 -5.45
C MET A 107 7.37 14.22 -5.84
N LEU A 108 6.15 14.76 -5.84
CA LEU A 108 5.89 16.13 -6.31
C LEU A 108 6.48 17.20 -5.38
N MET A 109 6.53 16.91 -4.08
CA MET A 109 7.14 17.78 -3.07
C MET A 109 8.65 17.62 -2.97
N GLY A 110 9.24 16.66 -3.69
CA GLY A 110 10.68 16.40 -3.66
C GLY A 110 11.18 15.92 -2.31
N MET A 111 10.38 15.07 -1.63
CA MET A 111 10.77 14.51 -0.34
C MET A 111 12.07 13.70 -0.47
N THR A 112 13.05 14.03 0.33
CA THR A 112 14.38 13.38 0.30
C THR A 112 14.47 12.21 1.27
N HIS A 113 13.72 12.24 2.37
CA HIS A 113 13.73 11.22 3.42
C HIS A 113 12.31 10.96 3.90
N ILE A 114 11.95 9.69 4.02
CA ILE A 114 10.66 9.22 4.57
C ILE A 114 10.95 8.41 5.82
N ILE A 115 10.59 8.98 6.98
CA ILE A 115 10.79 8.36 8.31
C ILE A 115 9.41 8.04 8.87
N ARG A 116 9.12 6.72 9.09
CA ARG A 116 7.79 6.27 9.50
C ARG A 116 7.82 4.93 10.24
N GLY A 117 6.68 4.48 10.73
CA GLY A 117 6.55 3.17 11.39
C GLY A 117 6.79 2.00 10.44
N GLU A 118 7.32 0.91 10.98
CA GLU A 118 7.66 -0.31 10.21
C GLU A 118 6.45 -1.06 9.67
N ASP A 119 5.24 -0.77 10.16
CA ASP A 119 3.98 -1.25 9.60
C ASP A 119 3.78 -0.84 8.13
N LEU A 120 4.44 0.24 7.70
CA LEU A 120 4.42 0.73 6.33
C LEU A 120 5.60 0.22 5.47
N LEU A 121 6.52 -0.58 6.01
CA LEU A 121 7.67 -1.09 5.27
C LEU A 121 7.25 -1.88 4.01
N ALA A 122 6.25 -2.74 4.11
CA ALA A 122 5.73 -3.49 2.97
C ALA A 122 5.02 -2.62 1.92
N SER A 123 4.70 -1.37 2.24
CA SER A 123 4.14 -0.39 1.30
C SER A 123 5.22 0.29 0.46
N THR A 124 6.45 0.35 0.95
CA THR A 124 7.57 1.06 0.31
C THR A 124 7.84 0.59 -1.13
N PRO A 125 8.02 -0.70 -1.43
CA PRO A 125 8.29 -1.13 -2.80
C PRO A 125 7.10 -0.86 -3.74
N ARG A 126 5.85 -0.86 -3.22
CA ARG A 126 4.66 -0.48 -3.99
C ARG A 126 4.67 1.01 -4.35
N GLN A 127 5.03 1.86 -3.40
CA GLN A 127 5.18 3.30 -3.63
C GLN A 127 6.32 3.59 -4.60
N MET A 128 7.47 2.92 -4.47
CA MET A 128 8.59 3.06 -5.41
C MET A 128 8.17 2.68 -6.84
N ALA A 129 7.49 1.54 -7.02
CA ALA A 129 6.99 1.12 -8.34
C ALA A 129 5.99 2.13 -8.93
N LEU A 130 5.14 2.70 -8.09
CA LEU A 130 4.17 3.71 -8.51
C LEU A 130 4.86 5.03 -8.89
N MET A 131 5.79 5.52 -8.09
CA MET A 131 6.59 6.72 -8.37
C MET A 131 7.36 6.57 -9.68
N GLU A 132 8.00 5.40 -9.91
CA GLU A 132 8.67 5.08 -11.18
C GLU A 132 7.70 5.15 -12.37
N ALA A 133 6.51 4.57 -12.24
CA ALA A 133 5.50 4.61 -13.28
C ALA A 133 4.94 6.02 -13.52
N LEU A 134 5.03 6.91 -12.54
CA LEU A 134 4.69 8.34 -12.64
C LEU A 134 5.86 9.19 -13.18
N GLY A 135 7.02 8.60 -13.43
CA GLY A 135 8.18 9.26 -14.04
C GLY A 135 9.26 9.72 -13.04
N ALA A 136 9.22 9.25 -11.81
CA ALA A 136 10.30 9.52 -10.86
C ALA A 136 11.62 8.90 -11.34
N THR A 137 12.68 9.71 -11.32
CA THR A 137 14.06 9.28 -11.61
C THR A 137 14.92 9.16 -10.35
N THR A 138 14.43 9.69 -9.25
CA THR A 138 15.07 9.62 -7.93
C THR A 138 14.02 9.23 -6.90
N PHE A 139 14.47 8.55 -5.84
CA PHE A 139 13.60 8.08 -4.77
C PHE A 139 14.06 8.63 -3.44
N PRO A 140 13.14 8.85 -2.48
CA PRO A 140 13.48 9.18 -1.11
C PRO A 140 14.32 8.07 -0.47
N ARG A 141 15.14 8.43 0.51
CA ARG A 141 15.72 7.46 1.45
C ARG A 141 14.65 7.10 2.49
N TYR A 142 14.61 5.85 2.89
CA TYR A 142 13.60 5.35 3.83
C TYR A 142 14.22 5.01 5.18
N ALA A 143 13.47 5.25 6.26
CA ALA A 143 13.79 4.83 7.62
C ALA A 143 12.54 4.34 8.31
N HIS A 144 12.44 3.04 8.58
CA HIS A 144 11.30 2.43 9.24
C HIS A 144 11.63 2.10 10.70
N HIS A 145 11.14 2.95 11.62
CA HIS A 145 11.34 2.73 13.05
C HIS A 145 10.37 1.67 13.60
N PRO A 146 10.75 0.96 14.67
CA PRO A 146 9.88 0.00 15.33
C PRO A 146 8.57 0.64 15.81
N MET A 147 7.50 -0.14 15.89
CA MET A 147 6.25 0.30 16.50
C MET A 147 6.44 0.45 18.01
N ILE A 148 5.92 1.55 18.56
CA ILE A 148 5.81 1.71 20.01
C ILE A 148 4.70 0.78 20.49
N VAL A 149 5.00 -0.08 21.44
CA VAL A 149 4.06 -1.09 21.95
C VAL A 149 3.68 -0.82 23.41
N GLY A 150 2.47 -1.23 23.77
CA GLY A 150 2.00 -1.23 25.16
C GLY A 150 2.56 -2.38 25.98
N PRO A 151 2.17 -2.48 27.26
CA PRO A 151 2.54 -3.61 28.15
C PRO A 151 2.09 -4.97 27.62
N ASP A 152 1.04 -5.00 26.81
CA ASP A 152 0.49 -6.18 26.14
C ASP A 152 1.25 -6.54 24.84
N ARG A 153 2.33 -5.83 24.53
CA ARG A 153 3.14 -5.95 23.31
C ARG A 153 2.36 -5.69 22.01
N GLN A 154 1.19 -5.05 22.11
CA GLN A 154 0.45 -4.58 20.93
C GLN A 154 0.82 -3.13 20.62
N PRO A 155 0.75 -2.72 19.34
CA PRO A 155 0.99 -1.32 18.96
C PRO A 155 0.13 -0.37 19.79
N LEU A 156 0.73 0.69 20.31
CA LEU A 156 0.02 1.69 21.09
C LEU A 156 -1.15 2.25 20.29
N SER A 157 -2.32 2.23 20.91
CA SER A 157 -3.55 2.76 20.33
C SER A 157 -4.32 3.56 21.39
N LYS A 158 -5.33 4.29 20.96
CA LYS A 158 -6.24 5.01 21.88
C LYS A 158 -6.87 4.12 22.97
N ARG A 159 -6.87 2.79 22.78
CA ARG A 159 -7.38 1.81 23.76
C ARG A 159 -6.45 1.64 24.98
N HIS A 160 -5.18 2.03 24.87
CA HIS A 160 -4.18 1.93 25.94
C HIS A 160 -4.16 3.14 26.87
N GLY A 161 -5.19 4.00 26.80
CA GLY A 161 -5.28 5.23 27.57
C GLY A 161 -4.52 6.39 26.93
N SER A 162 -4.22 7.39 27.74
CA SER A 162 -3.51 8.60 27.28
C SER A 162 -2.06 8.28 26.96
N THR A 163 -1.78 8.10 25.67
CA THR A 163 -0.44 7.81 25.11
C THR A 163 0.10 8.99 24.29
N SER A 164 -0.52 10.16 24.41
CA SER A 164 -0.04 11.37 23.77
C SER A 164 1.14 11.97 24.52
N VAL A 165 1.99 12.72 23.83
CA VAL A 165 3.08 13.48 24.45
C VAL A 165 2.55 14.40 25.57
N GLU A 166 1.37 14.94 25.37
CA GLU A 166 0.69 15.82 26.34
C GLU A 166 0.37 15.10 27.65
N ALA A 167 -0.13 13.87 27.57
CA ALA A 167 -0.39 13.02 28.75
C ALA A 167 0.90 12.66 29.51
N PHE A 168 2.01 12.44 28.83
CA PHE A 168 3.30 12.25 29.49
C PHE A 168 3.78 13.53 30.17
N ARG A 169 3.61 14.68 29.53
CA ARG A 169 3.92 15.99 30.12
C ARG A 169 3.12 16.23 31.41
N GLU A 170 1.81 15.98 31.38
CA GLU A 170 0.92 16.12 32.55
C GLU A 170 1.31 15.20 33.70
N ARG A 171 1.90 14.03 33.40
CA ARG A 171 2.45 13.09 34.39
C ARG A 171 3.83 13.47 34.89
N GLY A 172 4.39 14.59 34.43
CA GLY A 172 5.67 15.11 34.88
C GLY A 172 6.91 14.51 34.20
N PHE A 173 6.73 13.82 33.06
CA PHE A 173 7.89 13.35 32.26
C PHE A 173 8.58 14.53 31.60
N LEU A 174 9.90 14.52 31.62
CA LEU A 174 10.72 15.49 30.92
C LEU A 174 10.78 15.17 29.41
N PRO A 175 11.03 16.19 28.53
CA PRO A 175 11.11 15.96 27.09
C PRO A 175 12.21 14.99 26.67
N GLU A 176 13.22 14.78 27.51
CA GLU A 176 14.37 13.91 27.27
C GLU A 176 14.12 12.44 27.69
N ALA A 177 12.97 12.15 28.33
CA ALA A 177 12.65 10.83 28.89
C ALA A 177 12.13 9.81 27.86
#